data_5fae88a99de1759d510cab2fff20f144
#
_entry.id   5fae88a99de1759d510cab2fff20f144
#
_cell.length_a   1.000
_cell.length_b   1.000
_cell.length_c   1.000
_cell.angle_alpha   90.00
_cell.angle_beta   90.00
_cell.angle_gamma   90.00
#
_symmetry.space_group_name_H-M   'P 1'
#
loop_
_entity.id
_entity.type
_entity.pdbx_description
1 polymer ?
#
loop_
_entity_poly.entity_id
_entity_poly.type
_entity_poly.pdbx_seq_one_letter_code
_entity_poly.pdbx_strand_id
1 'polypeptide(L)'
;MPVRVEKNGYVTTVILDRKEVRNAVDRQTAQALADAFRAFDEDEEARVGVFWGANGTFCAGADLKAVARGEPNRLEATGDGPMGPSRMLLKKPVLAAISGYAVAGGLELALWCDLRVVEEDAIMGCFERRWGV
;
A
#
# COMPACT_ATOMS: atom_id res chain seq x y z
N MET A 1 -9.45 -9.54 7.44
CA MET A 1 -8.28 -9.58 6.56
C MET A 1 -7.94 -8.15 6.15
N PRO A 2 -6.78 -7.61 6.54
CA PRO A 2 -6.42 -6.24 6.20
C PRO A 2 -6.08 -6.04 4.72
N VAL A 3 -5.75 -7.11 4.03
CA VAL A 3 -5.48 -7.09 2.59
C VAL A 3 -6.35 -8.12 1.91
N ARG A 4 -7.08 -7.69 0.89
CA ARG A 4 -7.90 -8.58 0.06
C ARG A 4 -7.41 -8.52 -1.39
N VAL A 5 -7.62 -9.60 -2.12
CA VAL A 5 -7.25 -9.70 -3.53
C VAL A 5 -8.49 -10.11 -4.33
N GLU A 6 -8.81 -9.35 -5.34
CA GLU A 6 -9.90 -9.67 -6.27
C GLU A 6 -9.33 -9.80 -7.68
N LYS A 7 -9.80 -10.81 -8.40
CA LYS A 7 -9.39 -11.05 -9.78
C LYS A 7 -10.60 -10.92 -10.70
N ASN A 8 -10.45 -10.15 -11.74
CA ASN A 8 -11.47 -9.98 -12.77
C ASN A 8 -10.78 -9.99 -14.13
N GLY A 9 -10.86 -11.12 -14.82
CA GLY A 9 -10.14 -11.30 -16.07
C GLY A 9 -8.64 -11.17 -15.87
N TYR A 10 -8.02 -10.28 -16.61
CA TYR A 10 -6.57 -10.02 -16.52
C TYR A 10 -6.19 -9.01 -15.45
N VAL A 11 -7.17 -8.47 -14.71
CA VAL A 11 -6.94 -7.45 -13.68
C VAL A 11 -6.96 -8.09 -12.30
N THR A 12 -5.90 -7.85 -11.54
CA THR A 12 -5.83 -8.20 -10.11
C THR A 12 -5.90 -6.91 -9.30
N THR A 13 -6.88 -6.80 -8.41
CA THR A 13 -7.01 -5.67 -7.50
C THR A 13 -6.54 -6.10 -6.11
N VAL A 14 -5.54 -5.39 -5.59
CA VAL A 14 -5.07 -5.57 -4.22
C VAL A 14 -5.71 -4.45 -3.39
N ILE A 15 -6.45 -4.84 -2.37
CA ILE A 15 -7.28 -3.93 -1.57
C ILE A 15 -6.76 -3.86 -0.15
N LEU A 16 -6.39 -2.66 0.27
CA LEU A 16 -6.03 -2.37 1.65
C LEU A 16 -7.31 -1.98 2.41
N ASP A 17 -7.65 -2.75 3.44
CA ASP A 17 -8.91 -2.59 4.17
C ASP A 17 -8.69 -2.67 5.68
N ARG A 18 -8.32 -1.53 6.26
CA ARG A 18 -8.14 -1.34 7.70
C ARG A 18 -8.84 -0.04 8.11
N LYS A 19 -10.15 -0.05 8.10
CA LYS A 19 -11.00 1.13 8.32
C LYS A 19 -10.68 1.86 9.61
N GLU A 20 -10.46 1.14 10.70
CA GLU A 20 -10.27 1.68 12.05
C GLU A 20 -8.98 2.49 12.21
N VAL A 21 -8.03 2.31 11.29
CA VAL A 21 -6.75 3.04 11.31
C VAL A 21 -6.47 3.77 9.99
N ARG A 22 -7.52 4.05 9.24
CA ARG A 22 -7.43 4.77 7.94
C ARG A 22 -6.43 4.12 6.99
N ASN A 23 -6.46 2.80 6.95
CA ASN A 23 -5.58 1.99 6.11
C ASN A 23 -4.09 2.18 6.41
N ALA A 24 -3.74 2.52 7.64
CA ALA A 24 -2.35 2.50 8.07
C ALA A 24 -1.81 1.07 8.02
N VAL A 25 -0.50 0.96 7.79
CA VAL A 25 0.17 -0.32 7.53
C VAL A 25 1.08 -0.66 8.69
N ASP A 26 0.76 -1.76 9.38
CA ASP A 26 1.65 -2.38 10.36
C ASP A 26 2.52 -3.43 9.69
N ARG A 27 3.38 -4.10 10.46
CA ARG A 27 4.30 -5.12 9.95
C ARG A 27 3.57 -6.24 9.24
N GLN A 28 2.49 -6.75 9.85
CA GLN A 28 1.72 -7.86 9.28
C GLN A 28 1.02 -7.45 7.99
N THR A 29 0.46 -6.25 7.95
CA THR A 29 -0.19 -5.72 6.76
C THR A 29 0.82 -5.50 5.63
N ALA A 30 2.01 -4.99 5.96
CA ALA A 30 3.09 -4.82 4.98
C ALA A 30 3.48 -6.15 4.35
N GLN A 31 3.62 -7.20 5.18
CA GLN A 31 3.91 -8.54 4.68
C GLN A 31 2.81 -9.05 3.75
N ALA A 32 1.56 -8.85 4.13
CA ALA A 32 0.42 -9.26 3.31
C ALA A 32 0.38 -8.52 1.96
N LEU A 33 0.70 -7.22 1.95
CA LEU A 33 0.78 -6.45 0.70
C LEU A 33 1.92 -6.97 -0.19
N ALA A 34 3.09 -7.20 0.37
CA ALA A 34 4.23 -7.73 -0.39
C ALA A 34 3.89 -9.10 -1.00
N ASP A 35 3.29 -9.98 -0.21
CA ASP A 35 2.91 -11.31 -0.69
C ASP A 35 1.86 -11.23 -1.80
N ALA A 36 0.88 -10.33 -1.66
CA ALA A 36 -0.16 -10.15 -2.67
C ALA A 36 0.43 -9.68 -4.01
N PHE A 37 1.32 -8.69 -3.98
CA PHE A 37 1.95 -8.19 -5.20
C PHE A 37 2.93 -9.18 -5.81
N ARG A 38 3.63 -9.95 -4.99
CA ARG A 38 4.50 -11.02 -5.48
C ARG A 38 3.70 -12.10 -6.20
N ALA A 39 2.57 -12.52 -5.62
CA ALA A 39 1.67 -13.49 -6.24
C ALA A 39 1.07 -12.96 -7.54
N PHE A 40 0.68 -11.68 -7.57
CA PHE A 40 0.20 -11.03 -8.79
C PHE A 40 1.27 -11.07 -9.90
N ASP A 41 2.51 -10.74 -9.57
CA ASP A 41 3.58 -10.67 -10.55
C ASP A 41 3.93 -12.03 -11.14
N GLU A 42 3.72 -13.10 -10.37
CA GLU A 42 3.98 -14.47 -10.78
C GLU A 42 2.78 -15.15 -11.47
N ASP A 43 1.60 -14.55 -11.39
CA ASP A 43 0.37 -15.11 -11.95
C ASP A 43 0.34 -14.92 -13.48
N GLU A 44 0.43 -16.02 -14.22
CA GLU A 44 0.45 -16.00 -15.69
C GLU A 44 -0.84 -15.45 -16.29
N GLU A 45 -1.95 -15.47 -15.56
CA GLU A 45 -3.24 -14.96 -16.03
C GLU A 45 -3.43 -13.47 -15.74
N ALA A 46 -2.63 -12.89 -14.88
CA ALA A 46 -2.71 -11.47 -14.55
C ALA A 46 -1.83 -10.64 -15.48
N ARG A 47 -2.35 -9.50 -15.93
CA ARG A 47 -1.62 -8.57 -16.81
C ARG A 47 -1.44 -7.20 -16.20
N VAL A 48 -2.37 -6.77 -15.36
CA VAL A 48 -2.32 -5.46 -14.72
C VAL A 48 -2.84 -5.55 -13.30
N GLY A 49 -2.18 -4.84 -12.38
CA GLY A 49 -2.60 -4.71 -11.01
C GLY A 49 -3.24 -3.35 -10.74
N VAL A 50 -4.22 -3.34 -9.84
CA VAL A 50 -4.80 -2.13 -9.29
C VAL A 50 -4.59 -2.17 -7.78
N PHE A 51 -4.03 -1.11 -7.23
CA PHE A 51 -3.87 -0.97 -5.79
C PHE A 51 -4.87 0.07 -5.28
N TRP A 52 -5.80 -0.36 -4.45
CA TRP A 52 -6.90 0.46 -3.97
C TRP A 52 -7.02 0.39 -2.45
N GLY A 53 -7.35 1.51 -1.84
CA GLY A 53 -7.69 1.57 -0.43
C GLY A 53 -9.20 1.64 -0.26
N ALA A 54 -9.76 0.73 0.52
CA ALA A 54 -11.18 0.72 0.85
C ALA A 54 -11.52 1.83 1.85
N ASN A 55 -12.81 2.11 2.03
CA ASN A 55 -13.35 3.04 3.04
C ASN A 55 -12.99 4.51 2.82
N GLY A 56 -12.83 4.92 1.58
CA GLY A 56 -12.65 6.33 1.22
C GLY A 56 -11.28 6.94 1.51
N THR A 57 -10.29 6.12 1.80
CA THR A 57 -8.91 6.56 2.05
C THR A 57 -7.94 5.55 1.43
N PHE A 58 -6.91 6.03 0.74
CA PHE A 58 -5.92 5.12 0.18
C PHE A 58 -5.05 4.51 1.28
N CYS A 59 -4.26 5.32 1.97
CA CYS A 59 -3.38 4.84 3.04
C CYS A 59 -2.82 6.01 3.86
N ALA A 60 -2.88 5.89 5.17
CA ALA A 60 -2.39 6.91 6.11
C ALA A 60 -0.91 6.72 6.49
N GLY A 61 -0.22 5.72 5.93
CA GLY A 61 1.19 5.48 6.22
C GLY A 61 1.41 4.35 7.22
N ALA A 62 2.54 4.36 7.91
CA ALA A 62 2.85 3.36 8.92
C ALA A 62 1.90 3.47 10.12
N ASP A 63 1.58 2.34 10.74
CA ASP A 63 0.71 2.30 11.91
C ASP A 63 1.48 2.77 13.14
N LEU A 64 1.29 4.04 13.51
CA LEU A 64 1.98 4.65 14.65
C LEU A 64 1.57 4.04 15.98
N LYS A 65 0.37 3.49 16.10
CA LYS A 65 -0.06 2.79 17.32
C LYS A 65 0.73 1.51 17.50
N ALA A 66 1.01 0.79 16.42
CA ALA A 66 1.87 -0.39 16.46
C ALA A 66 3.30 -0.02 16.85
N VAL A 67 3.83 1.07 16.30
CA VAL A 67 5.15 1.58 16.68
C VAL A 67 5.20 1.91 18.17
N ALA A 68 4.17 2.57 18.70
CA ALA A 68 4.09 2.93 20.11
C ALA A 68 4.04 1.70 21.04
N ARG A 69 3.52 0.57 20.55
CA ARG A 69 3.50 -0.70 21.29
C ARG A 69 4.83 -1.47 21.20
N GLY A 70 5.83 -0.92 20.52
CA GLY A 70 7.11 -1.61 20.29
C GLY A 70 7.05 -2.64 19.15
N GLU A 71 6.09 -2.50 18.25
CA GLU A 71 5.90 -3.39 17.10
C GLU A 71 6.07 -2.61 15.79
N PRO A 72 7.26 -2.02 15.53
CA PRO A 72 7.46 -1.21 14.34
C PRO A 72 7.46 -2.06 13.07
N ASN A 73 7.28 -1.38 11.94
CA ASN A 73 7.44 -2.01 10.63
C ASN A 73 8.89 -2.50 10.47
N ARG A 74 9.06 -3.45 9.58
CA ARG A 74 10.36 -4.03 9.27
C ARG A 74 11.27 -2.96 8.66
N LEU A 75 12.45 -2.73 9.27
CA LEU A 75 13.47 -1.79 8.79
C LEU A 75 14.79 -2.52 8.61
N GLU A 76 14.89 -3.27 7.52
CA GLU A 76 16.09 -4.03 7.20
C GLU A 76 16.73 -3.50 5.91
N ALA A 77 18.04 -3.69 5.80
CA ALA A 77 18.80 -3.21 4.64
C ALA A 77 18.42 -3.96 3.36
N THR A 78 17.95 -5.20 3.46
CA THR A 78 17.59 -6.05 2.33
C THR A 78 16.20 -6.62 2.52
N GLY A 79 15.62 -7.14 1.42
CA GLY A 79 14.29 -7.73 1.42
C GLY A 79 13.21 -6.68 1.25
N ASP A 80 12.00 -7.01 1.71
CA ASP A 80 10.85 -6.13 1.54
C ASP A 80 10.99 -4.84 2.34
N GLY A 81 10.41 -3.76 1.82
CA GLY A 81 10.43 -2.47 2.48
C GLY A 81 9.47 -2.38 3.67
N PRO A 82 9.56 -1.30 4.47
CA PRO A 82 8.70 -1.13 5.65
C PRO A 82 7.21 -1.11 5.34
N MET A 83 6.83 -0.64 4.14
CA MET A 83 5.44 -0.62 3.70
C MET A 83 5.05 -1.86 2.88
N GLY A 84 5.94 -2.83 2.77
CA GLY A 84 5.74 -4.07 2.04
C GLY A 84 6.38 -4.04 0.67
N PRO A 85 5.62 -3.76 -0.42
CA PRO A 85 6.13 -3.89 -1.78
C PRO A 85 7.05 -2.77 -2.25
N SER A 86 7.28 -1.75 -1.43
CA SER A 86 7.93 -0.50 -1.86
C SER A 86 9.33 -0.65 -2.48
N ARG A 87 10.02 -1.76 -2.27
CA ARG A 87 11.32 -2.05 -2.90
C ARG A 87 11.23 -3.03 -4.05
N MET A 88 10.04 -3.57 -4.32
CA MET A 88 9.86 -4.60 -5.35
C MET A 88 9.91 -3.98 -6.74
N LEU A 89 10.54 -4.70 -7.67
CA LEU A 89 10.53 -4.36 -9.10
C LEU A 89 9.69 -5.41 -9.82
N LEU A 90 8.45 -5.07 -10.09
CA LEU A 90 7.53 -5.99 -10.75
C LEU A 90 7.70 -5.96 -12.27
N LYS A 91 7.35 -7.07 -12.92
CA LYS A 91 7.35 -7.18 -14.39
C LYS A 91 6.08 -6.60 -14.99
N LYS A 92 5.01 -6.49 -14.20
CA LYS A 92 3.69 -6.07 -14.66
C LYS A 92 3.32 -4.72 -14.08
N PRO A 93 2.55 -3.90 -14.83
CA PRO A 93 2.18 -2.57 -14.34
C PRO A 93 1.16 -2.64 -13.21
N VAL A 94 1.28 -1.69 -12.28
CA VAL A 94 0.33 -1.47 -11.19
C VAL A 94 -0.17 -0.04 -11.25
N LEU A 95 -1.48 0.13 -11.20
CA LEU A 95 -2.13 1.44 -11.12
C LEU A 95 -2.63 1.65 -9.69
N ALA A 96 -2.29 2.78 -9.10
CA ALA A 96 -2.89 3.18 -7.83
C ALA A 96 -4.23 3.87 -8.09
N ALA A 97 -5.28 3.42 -7.41
CA ALA A 97 -6.58 4.08 -7.43
C ALA A 97 -6.74 4.79 -6.08
N ILE A 98 -6.64 6.12 -6.10
CA ILE A 98 -6.45 6.92 -4.89
C ILE A 98 -7.66 7.79 -4.61
N SER A 99 -8.26 7.59 -3.43
CA SER A 99 -9.26 8.47 -2.84
C SER A 99 -8.82 8.88 -1.44
N GLY A 100 -9.30 10.04 -0.97
CA GLY A 100 -8.99 10.52 0.38
C GLY A 100 -7.50 10.78 0.57
N TYR A 101 -6.92 10.16 1.58
CA TYR A 101 -5.53 10.41 1.97
C TYR A 101 -4.57 9.38 1.41
N ALA A 102 -3.47 9.85 0.82
CA ALA A 102 -2.29 9.06 0.49
C ALA A 102 -1.09 9.81 1.06
N VAL A 103 -0.78 9.59 2.33
CA VAL A 103 0.18 10.42 3.07
C VAL A 103 1.27 9.57 3.70
N ALA A 104 2.43 10.16 3.92
CA ALA A 104 3.61 9.49 4.48
C ALA A 104 3.93 8.21 3.70
N GLY A 105 4.00 7.06 4.37
CA GLY A 105 4.18 5.77 3.70
C GLY A 105 3.10 5.45 2.67
N GLY A 106 1.91 6.00 2.82
CA GLY A 106 0.84 5.87 1.82
C GLY A 106 1.17 6.59 0.52
N LEU A 107 1.79 7.76 0.60
CA LEU A 107 2.31 8.44 -0.58
C LEU A 107 3.44 7.61 -1.24
N GLU A 108 4.31 7.03 -0.43
CA GLU A 108 5.38 6.16 -0.94
C GLU A 108 4.83 4.97 -1.72
N LEU A 109 3.78 4.32 -1.21
CA LEU A 109 3.10 3.24 -1.93
C LEU A 109 2.46 3.73 -3.23
N ALA A 110 1.85 4.91 -3.21
CA ALA A 110 1.26 5.51 -4.40
C ALA A 110 2.34 5.78 -5.47
N LEU A 111 3.49 6.29 -5.05
CA LEU A 111 4.62 6.59 -5.96
C LEU A 111 5.30 5.32 -6.45
N TRP A 112 5.27 4.25 -5.67
CA TRP A 112 5.78 2.96 -6.09
C TRP A 112 5.01 2.39 -7.28
N CYS A 113 3.71 2.64 -7.37
CA CYS A 113 2.90 2.23 -8.51
C CYS A 113 3.38 2.92 -9.80
N ASP A 114 3.10 2.30 -10.94
CA ASP A 114 3.54 2.82 -12.24
C ASP A 114 2.70 4.01 -12.70
N LEU A 115 1.40 3.95 -12.47
CA LEU A 115 0.45 5.01 -12.82
C LEU A 115 -0.48 5.27 -11.63
N ARG A 116 -1.11 6.42 -11.62
CA ARG A 116 -2.02 6.85 -10.57
C ARG A 116 -3.28 7.47 -11.16
N VAL A 117 -4.43 7.00 -10.68
CA VAL A 117 -5.72 7.65 -10.90
C VAL A 117 -6.13 8.23 -9.55
N VAL A 118 -6.26 9.54 -9.48
CA VAL A 118 -6.41 10.26 -8.21
C VAL A 118 -7.71 11.05 -8.24
N GLU A 119 -8.55 10.90 -7.22
CA GLU A 119 -9.74 11.72 -7.09
C GLU A 119 -9.34 13.18 -6.89
N GLU A 120 -10.16 14.08 -7.42
CA GLU A 120 -9.88 15.52 -7.45
C GLU A 120 -9.61 16.11 -6.06
N ASP A 121 -10.29 15.61 -5.04
CA ASP A 121 -10.18 16.08 -3.66
C ASP A 121 -9.24 15.25 -2.80
N ALA A 122 -8.47 14.33 -3.40
CA ALA A 122 -7.50 13.55 -2.65
C ALA A 122 -6.38 14.43 -2.11
N ILE A 123 -5.86 14.03 -0.94
CA ILE A 123 -4.77 14.75 -0.26
C ILE A 123 -3.55 13.84 -0.24
N MET A 124 -2.47 14.30 -0.87
CA MET A 124 -1.21 13.56 -0.95
C MET A 124 -0.09 14.41 -0.39
N GLY A 125 0.77 13.80 0.41
CA GLY A 125 1.91 14.54 0.97
C GLY A 125 2.64 13.80 2.06
N CYS A 126 3.74 14.40 2.52
CA CYS A 126 4.57 13.93 3.62
C CYS A 126 4.43 14.90 4.79
N PHE A 127 3.35 14.75 5.54
CA PHE A 127 3.00 15.65 6.65
C PHE A 127 3.65 15.25 7.97
N GLU A 128 4.26 14.08 8.04
CA GLU A 128 4.96 13.58 9.23
C GLU A 128 6.07 14.53 9.68
N ARG A 129 6.63 15.31 8.79
CA ARG A 129 7.66 16.28 9.14
C ARG A 129 7.18 17.32 10.16
N ARG A 130 5.85 17.59 10.21
CA ARG A 130 5.26 18.51 11.19
C ARG A 130 5.38 17.98 12.63
N TRP A 131 5.56 16.66 12.75
CA TRP A 131 5.59 15.95 14.02
C TRP A 131 6.98 15.42 14.36
N GLY A 132 7.95 15.65 13.49
CA GLY A 132 9.32 15.18 13.68
C GLY A 132 9.52 13.66 13.54
N VAL A 133 8.66 13.03 12.76
CA VAL A 133 8.75 11.59 12.54
C VAL A 133 8.93 11.23 11.07
#